data_9f8ce025d6e86588740fb421e8a248a1
#
_entry.id   9f8ce025d6e86588740fb421e8a248a1
#
_cell.length_a   1.000
_cell.length_b   1.000
_cell.length_c   1.000
_cell.angle_alpha   90.00
_cell.angle_beta   90.00
_cell.angle_gamma   90.00
#
_symmetry.space_group_name_H-M   'P 1'
#
loop_
_entity.id
_entity.type
_entity.pdbx_description
1 polymer ?
#
loop_
_entity_poly.entity_id
_entity_poly.type
_entity_poly.pdbx_seq_one_letter_code
_entity_poly.pdbx_strand_id
1 'polypeptide(L)'
;MRLLKLASLLLCAICFNVRGDAQSPDIAEKPVWTLEFIEVVPNNMGLTLGYLDDHWMRVREEAKRQGAVLSYHRIQETVQIAPGSKTGDPNSMVLLTEYKNLAAFSGREKLFASIREHLPSSTPGVVPIKREGLYDTVDTRVFLEQPAEANGTQFKLLAKQ
;
A
#
# COMPACT_ATOMS: atom_id res chain seq x y z
N MET A 1 -52.47 -25.48 -39.39
CA MET A 1 -52.08 -25.29 -37.97
C MET A 1 -51.10 -26.34 -37.48
N ARG A 2 -50.01 -26.61 -38.15
CA ARG A 2 -48.98 -27.66 -37.70
C ARG A 2 -47.54 -27.17 -37.81
N LEU A 3 -47.28 -25.94 -38.21
CA LEU A 3 -45.93 -25.38 -38.42
C LEU A 3 -45.44 -24.47 -37.27
N LEU A 4 -46.25 -24.20 -36.27
CA LEU A 4 -45.91 -23.28 -35.16
C LEU A 4 -45.35 -23.97 -33.91
N LYS A 5 -45.28 -25.28 -33.89
CA LYS A 5 -44.78 -26.05 -32.69
C LYS A 5 -43.33 -26.49 -32.76
N LEU A 6 -42.63 -26.30 -33.87
CA LEU A 6 -41.24 -26.69 -34.04
C LEU A 6 -40.23 -25.58 -33.77
N ALA A 7 -40.69 -24.31 -33.71
CA ALA A 7 -39.77 -23.18 -33.43
C ALA A 7 -39.43 -22.96 -31.96
N SER A 8 -40.22 -23.57 -31.03
CA SER A 8 -40.04 -23.34 -29.59
C SER A 8 -39.03 -24.27 -28.91
N LEU A 9 -38.59 -25.34 -29.60
CA LEU A 9 -37.66 -26.31 -29.00
C LEU A 9 -36.19 -26.03 -29.32
N LEU A 10 -35.91 -25.10 -30.26
CA LEU A 10 -34.54 -24.80 -30.68
C LEU A 10 -33.93 -23.64 -29.91
N LEU A 11 -34.74 -22.92 -29.10
CA LEU A 11 -34.24 -21.74 -28.35
C LEU A 11 -33.71 -22.06 -26.95
N CYS A 12 -33.90 -23.29 -26.43
CA CYS A 12 -33.46 -23.69 -25.10
C CYS A 12 -32.05 -24.32 -25.06
N ALA A 13 -31.39 -24.56 -26.21
CA ALA A 13 -30.12 -25.27 -26.25
C ALA A 13 -28.87 -24.35 -26.26
N ILE A 14 -29.04 -23.02 -26.25
CA ILE A 14 -27.92 -22.07 -26.36
C ILE A 14 -27.48 -21.51 -25.00
N CYS A 15 -28.18 -21.79 -23.89
CA CYS A 15 -27.90 -21.16 -22.61
C CYS A 15 -26.97 -21.95 -21.65
N PHE A 16 -26.31 -23.01 -22.09
CA PHE A 16 -25.46 -23.82 -21.18
C PHE A 16 -24.01 -23.96 -21.64
N ASN A 17 -23.34 -22.85 -21.95
CA ASN A 17 -21.88 -22.84 -22.02
C ASN A 17 -21.31 -21.53 -21.49
N VAL A 18 -21.83 -21.01 -20.38
CA VAL A 18 -21.06 -20.10 -19.55
C VAL A 18 -20.19 -21.01 -18.67
N ARG A 19 -19.06 -21.45 -19.21
CA ARG A 19 -17.94 -21.85 -18.40
C ARG A 19 -17.56 -20.59 -17.63
N GLY A 20 -17.95 -20.53 -16.37
CA GLY A 20 -17.37 -19.58 -15.44
C GLY A 20 -15.89 -19.90 -15.36
N ASP A 21 -15.09 -19.29 -16.21
CA ASP A 21 -13.69 -19.08 -15.88
C ASP A 21 -13.71 -18.38 -14.53
N ALA A 22 -13.29 -19.10 -13.50
CA ALA A 22 -12.93 -18.49 -12.22
C ALA A 22 -11.77 -17.55 -12.56
N GLN A 23 -12.10 -16.32 -12.91
CA GLN A 23 -11.12 -15.26 -13.14
C GLN A 23 -10.33 -15.16 -11.85
N SER A 24 -9.05 -15.48 -11.93
CA SER A 24 -8.10 -15.11 -10.89
C SER A 24 -8.37 -13.65 -10.56
N PRO A 25 -8.54 -13.28 -9.28
CA PRO A 25 -8.81 -11.89 -8.92
C PRO A 25 -7.82 -11.01 -9.65
N ASP A 26 -8.32 -10.08 -10.43
CA ASP A 26 -7.51 -9.21 -11.27
C ASP A 26 -6.43 -8.58 -10.40
N ILE A 27 -5.18 -8.63 -10.84
CA ILE A 27 -4.03 -8.02 -10.15
C ILE A 27 -4.33 -6.55 -9.81
N ALA A 28 -5.17 -5.90 -10.65
CA ALA A 28 -5.61 -4.52 -10.44
C ALA A 28 -6.39 -4.31 -9.12
N GLU A 29 -7.06 -5.34 -8.60
CA GLU A 29 -7.87 -5.25 -7.37
C GLU A 29 -7.11 -5.64 -6.09
N LYS A 30 -5.84 -6.06 -6.21
CA LYS A 30 -5.04 -6.44 -5.06
C LYS A 30 -4.42 -5.25 -4.35
N PRO A 31 -4.24 -5.32 -3.02
CA PRO A 31 -3.50 -4.32 -2.28
C PRO A 31 -2.08 -4.12 -2.81
N VAL A 32 -1.66 -2.85 -2.79
CA VAL A 32 -0.30 -2.44 -3.14
C VAL A 32 0.36 -1.85 -1.90
N TRP A 33 1.55 -2.31 -1.58
CA TRP A 33 2.32 -1.84 -0.44
C TRP A 33 3.48 -0.97 -0.89
N THR A 34 3.70 0.14 -0.20
CA THR A 34 4.94 0.91 -0.34
C THR A 34 5.70 0.93 0.97
N LEU A 35 7.02 0.74 0.88
CA LEU A 35 7.94 0.89 1.99
C LEU A 35 8.94 1.98 1.60
N GLU A 36 8.90 3.10 2.31
CA GLU A 36 9.87 4.18 2.17
C GLU A 36 10.87 4.06 3.32
N PHE A 37 12.13 3.80 3.00
CA PHE A 37 13.22 3.73 3.98
C PHE A 37 13.82 5.11 4.11
N ILE A 38 13.83 5.67 5.32
CA ILE A 38 14.37 6.99 5.60
C ILE A 38 15.44 6.92 6.67
N GLU A 39 16.47 7.77 6.54
CA GLU A 39 17.48 8.02 7.56
C GLU A 39 17.32 9.44 8.11
N VAL A 40 17.13 9.54 9.41
CA VAL A 40 16.97 10.80 10.11
C VAL A 40 18.32 11.43 10.36
N VAL A 41 18.44 12.72 10.08
CA VAL A 41 19.67 13.48 10.36
C VAL A 41 19.94 13.44 11.87
N PRO A 42 21.18 13.21 12.31
CA PRO A 42 21.54 13.15 13.72
C PRO A 42 20.96 14.34 14.53
N ASN A 43 20.42 14.05 15.69
CA ASN A 43 19.75 14.99 16.60
C ASN A 43 18.41 15.58 16.13
N ASN A 44 17.89 15.18 14.96
CA ASN A 44 16.64 15.70 14.43
C ASN A 44 15.44 14.73 14.60
N MET A 45 15.59 13.65 15.37
CA MET A 45 14.54 12.63 15.56
C MET A 45 13.21 13.25 16.00
N GLY A 46 13.22 14.08 17.04
CA GLY A 46 11.99 14.71 17.55
C GLY A 46 11.31 15.62 16.54
N LEU A 47 12.08 16.42 15.79
CA LEU A 47 11.55 17.29 14.73
C LEU A 47 11.02 16.46 13.56
N THR A 48 11.71 15.38 13.19
CA THR A 48 11.27 14.45 12.13
C THR A 48 9.95 13.78 12.51
N LEU A 49 9.82 13.30 13.74
CA LEU A 49 8.57 12.71 14.22
C LEU A 49 7.41 13.70 14.14
N GLY A 50 7.61 14.93 14.63
CA GLY A 50 6.60 16.00 14.53
C GLY A 50 6.23 16.32 13.08
N TYR A 51 7.21 16.43 12.19
CA TYR A 51 6.97 16.63 10.77
C TYR A 51 6.16 15.48 10.14
N LEU A 52 6.54 14.24 10.43
CA LEU A 52 5.84 13.06 9.90
C LEU A 52 4.40 12.97 10.43
N ASP A 53 4.17 13.34 11.70
CA ASP A 53 2.82 13.37 12.28
C ASP A 53 1.94 14.37 11.52
N ASP A 54 2.44 15.58 11.29
CA ASP A 54 1.67 16.63 10.64
C ASP A 54 1.49 16.45 9.13
N HIS A 55 2.50 15.94 8.45
CA HIS A 55 2.52 15.91 6.98
C HIS A 55 2.30 14.53 6.40
N TRP A 56 2.85 13.47 7.00
CA TRP A 56 2.76 12.13 6.46
C TRP A 56 1.57 11.35 7.03
N MET A 57 1.46 11.28 8.37
CA MET A 57 0.42 10.50 9.05
C MET A 57 -0.97 11.09 8.77
N ARG A 58 -1.16 12.40 8.91
CA ARG A 58 -2.45 13.05 8.68
C ARG A 58 -2.97 12.89 7.25
N VAL A 59 -2.06 12.95 6.27
CA VAL A 59 -2.43 12.74 4.86
C VAL A 59 -2.88 11.30 4.63
N ARG A 60 -2.19 10.31 5.22
CA ARG A 60 -2.58 8.89 5.12
C ARG A 60 -3.87 8.59 5.85
N GLU A 61 -4.09 9.19 7.01
CA GLU A 61 -5.34 9.06 7.74
C GLU A 61 -6.53 9.55 6.90
N GLU A 62 -6.41 10.72 6.28
CA GLU A 62 -7.45 11.24 5.41
C GLU A 62 -7.65 10.38 4.16
N ALA A 63 -6.57 9.91 3.54
CA ALA A 63 -6.65 8.99 2.41
C ALA A 63 -7.28 7.65 2.78
N LYS A 64 -7.08 7.17 4.01
CA LYS A 64 -7.75 6.01 4.57
C LYS A 64 -9.24 6.26 4.76
N ARG A 65 -9.62 7.41 5.29
CA ARG A 65 -11.02 7.81 5.41
C ARG A 65 -11.72 7.89 4.05
N GLN A 66 -10.99 8.27 2.99
CA GLN A 66 -11.48 8.28 1.61
C GLN A 66 -11.43 6.90 0.93
N GLY A 67 -10.94 5.86 1.60
CA GLY A 67 -10.90 4.48 1.11
C GLY A 67 -9.81 4.18 0.07
N ALA A 68 -8.84 5.07 -0.13
CA ALA A 68 -7.71 4.84 -1.03
C ALA A 68 -6.54 4.12 -0.34
N VAL A 69 -6.36 4.33 0.96
CA VAL A 69 -5.38 3.68 1.83
C VAL A 69 -6.12 2.74 2.78
N LEU A 70 -5.61 1.54 2.98
CA LEU A 70 -6.15 0.55 3.92
C LEU A 70 -5.46 0.65 5.28
N SER A 71 -4.14 0.74 5.25
CA SER A 71 -3.32 0.86 6.46
C SER A 71 -2.06 1.69 6.19
N TYR A 72 -1.49 2.24 7.26
CA TYR A 72 -0.19 2.92 7.20
C TYR A 72 0.51 2.81 8.55
N HIS A 73 1.82 2.69 8.53
CA HIS A 73 2.63 2.51 9.73
C HIS A 73 3.95 3.28 9.60
N ARG A 74 4.39 3.81 10.72
CA ARG A 74 5.74 4.33 10.92
C ARG A 74 6.46 3.35 11.84
N ILE A 75 7.52 2.72 11.34
CA ILE A 75 8.31 1.72 12.05
C ILE A 75 9.69 2.32 12.27
N GLN A 76 10.09 2.44 13.51
CA GLN A 76 11.38 2.99 13.90
C GLN A 76 12.33 1.85 14.28
N GLU A 77 13.57 1.95 13.87
CA GLU A 77 14.64 1.10 14.35
C GLU A 77 14.84 1.32 15.86
N THR A 78 14.94 0.25 16.63
CA THR A 78 15.15 0.32 18.09
C THR A 78 16.52 -0.13 18.52
N VAL A 79 17.17 -1.00 17.73
CA VAL A 79 18.49 -1.56 18.03
C VAL A 79 19.22 -1.85 16.73
N GLN A 80 20.46 -1.39 16.60
CA GLN A 80 21.35 -1.82 15.52
C GLN A 80 22.00 -3.16 15.89
N ILE A 81 21.64 -4.23 15.19
CA ILE A 81 22.14 -5.59 15.44
C ILE A 81 23.33 -5.95 14.54
N ALA A 82 23.74 -5.07 13.64
CA ALA A 82 24.81 -5.37 12.69
C ALA A 82 26.17 -5.54 13.42
N PRO A 83 26.87 -6.68 13.25
CA PRO A 83 28.20 -6.87 13.82
C PRO A 83 29.16 -5.80 13.29
N GLY A 84 29.81 -5.07 14.21
CA GLY A 84 30.81 -4.04 13.88
C GLY A 84 30.25 -2.65 13.57
N SER A 85 28.94 -2.42 13.66
CA SER A 85 28.42 -1.06 13.64
C SER A 85 28.81 -0.33 14.93
N LYS A 86 29.30 0.91 14.78
CA LYS A 86 29.46 1.78 15.95
C LYS A 86 28.06 2.01 16.51
N THR A 87 27.91 1.80 17.80
CA THR A 87 26.68 2.12 18.55
C THR A 87 26.38 3.61 18.41
N GLY A 88 25.64 3.95 17.36
CA GLY A 88 24.98 5.25 17.24
C GLY A 88 23.51 5.11 17.66
N ASP A 89 22.88 6.21 17.97
CA ASP A 89 21.43 6.20 18.18
C ASP A 89 20.74 5.74 16.90
N PRO A 90 19.75 4.83 16.99
CA PRO A 90 19.00 4.39 15.83
C PRO A 90 18.37 5.57 15.13
N ASN A 91 18.64 5.72 13.85
CA ASN A 91 18.15 6.84 13.04
C ASN A 91 17.34 6.40 11.82
N SER A 92 17.14 5.10 11.63
CA SER A 92 16.40 4.56 10.50
C SER A 92 14.93 4.39 10.80
N MET A 93 14.08 4.68 9.82
CA MET A 93 12.65 4.41 9.87
C MET A 93 12.16 3.82 8.56
N VAL A 94 11.08 3.07 8.64
CA VAL A 94 10.30 2.61 7.49
C VAL A 94 8.90 3.22 7.57
N LEU A 95 8.52 3.93 6.53
CA LEU A 95 7.17 4.45 6.34
C LEU A 95 6.43 3.50 5.40
N LEU A 96 5.46 2.76 5.93
CA LEU A 96 4.72 1.76 5.21
C LEU A 96 3.31 2.28 4.90
N THR A 97 2.86 2.13 3.66
CA THR A 97 1.49 2.44 3.25
C THR A 97 0.92 1.31 2.43
N GLU A 98 -0.27 0.85 2.78
CA GLU A 98 -1.06 -0.12 2.05
C GLU A 98 -2.17 0.60 1.29
N TYR A 99 -2.14 0.52 -0.02
CA TYR A 99 -3.18 1.07 -0.90
C TYR A 99 -4.20 -0.02 -1.23
N LYS A 100 -5.45 0.39 -1.38
CA LYS A 100 -6.57 -0.52 -1.69
C LYS A 100 -6.29 -1.39 -2.92
N ASN A 101 -5.70 -0.80 -3.96
CA ASN A 101 -5.41 -1.47 -5.23
C ASN A 101 -4.42 -0.64 -6.07
N LEU A 102 -4.07 -1.14 -7.24
CA LEU A 102 -3.13 -0.48 -8.15
C LEU A 102 -3.64 0.90 -8.64
N ALA A 103 -4.94 1.09 -8.80
CA ALA A 103 -5.52 2.38 -9.21
C ALA A 103 -5.34 3.44 -8.11
N ALA A 104 -5.61 3.07 -6.85
CA ALA A 104 -5.37 3.94 -5.69
C ALA A 104 -3.89 4.30 -5.54
N PHE A 105 -2.99 3.33 -5.72
CA PHE A 105 -1.55 3.57 -5.71
C PHE A 105 -1.11 4.51 -6.85
N SER A 106 -1.59 4.31 -8.07
CA SER A 106 -1.23 5.13 -9.23
C SER A 106 -1.72 6.58 -9.09
N GLY A 107 -2.89 6.77 -8.48
CA GLY A 107 -3.49 8.08 -8.24
C GLY A 107 -3.00 8.80 -6.97
N ARG A 108 -2.12 8.18 -6.16
CA ARG A 108 -1.76 8.63 -4.81
C ARG A 108 -1.21 10.06 -4.74
N GLU A 109 -0.34 10.45 -5.67
CA GLU A 109 0.29 11.77 -5.63
C GLU A 109 -0.74 12.90 -5.79
N LYS A 110 -1.66 12.73 -6.74
CA LYS A 110 -2.75 13.68 -6.94
C LYS A 110 -3.68 13.73 -5.73
N LEU A 111 -4.02 12.58 -5.18
CA LEU A 111 -4.85 12.48 -3.97
C LEU A 111 -4.17 13.16 -2.79
N PHE A 112 -2.90 12.87 -2.52
CA PHE A 112 -2.17 13.44 -1.40
C PHE A 112 -1.95 14.95 -1.54
N ALA A 113 -1.74 15.44 -2.77
CA ALA A 113 -1.68 16.88 -3.03
C ALA A 113 -3.01 17.55 -2.68
N SER A 114 -4.12 17.03 -3.19
CA SER A 114 -5.46 17.55 -2.88
C SER A 114 -5.77 17.49 -1.38
N ILE A 115 -5.41 16.41 -0.69
CA ILE A 115 -5.60 16.32 0.76
C ILE A 115 -4.81 17.42 1.47
N ARG A 116 -3.53 17.63 1.12
CA ARG A 116 -2.69 18.67 1.75
C ARG A 116 -3.25 20.07 1.57
N GLU A 117 -3.85 20.38 0.43
CA GLU A 117 -4.48 21.66 0.17
C GLU A 117 -5.69 21.94 1.08
N HIS A 118 -6.40 20.89 1.51
CA HIS A 118 -7.62 20.99 2.30
C HIS A 118 -7.43 20.70 3.80
N LEU A 119 -6.27 20.14 4.17
CA LEU A 119 -5.99 19.92 5.59
C LEU A 119 -5.73 21.26 6.29
N PRO A 120 -6.43 21.54 7.41
CA PRO A 120 -6.13 22.74 8.20
C PRO A 120 -4.71 22.66 8.74
N SER A 121 -4.04 23.79 8.87
CA SER A 121 -2.73 23.85 9.55
C SER A 121 -2.86 23.21 10.93
N SER A 122 -1.91 22.37 11.30
CA SER A 122 -2.00 21.49 12.48
C SER A 122 -2.15 22.25 13.80
N THR A 123 -1.60 23.46 13.88
CA THR A 123 -1.75 24.29 15.10
C THR A 123 -1.64 25.77 14.70
N PRO A 124 -2.67 26.59 14.96
CA PRO A 124 -2.58 28.04 14.76
C PRO A 124 -1.43 28.64 15.59
N GLY A 125 -0.55 29.39 14.92
CA GLY A 125 0.56 30.08 15.60
C GLY A 125 1.87 29.27 15.74
N VAL A 126 1.90 28.02 15.29
CA VAL A 126 3.13 27.23 15.25
C VAL A 126 3.80 27.38 13.88
N VAL A 127 5.10 27.63 13.88
CA VAL A 127 5.89 27.68 12.64
C VAL A 127 5.93 26.28 12.03
N PRO A 128 5.52 26.10 10.75
CA PRO A 128 5.56 24.81 10.10
C PRO A 128 6.99 24.25 10.07
N ILE A 129 7.14 23.01 10.53
CA ILE A 129 8.40 22.29 10.39
C ILE A 129 8.60 21.98 8.91
N LYS A 130 9.76 22.34 8.34
CA LYS A 130 10.11 22.03 6.97
C LYS A 130 10.82 20.69 6.90
N ARG A 131 10.67 20.00 5.75
CA ARG A 131 11.29 18.70 5.53
C ARG A 131 12.82 18.78 5.40
N GLU A 132 13.31 19.89 4.85
CA GLU A 132 14.72 20.05 4.52
C GLU A 132 15.61 19.87 5.76
N GLY A 133 16.58 18.96 5.68
CA GLY A 133 17.51 18.68 6.76
C GLY A 133 16.95 17.85 7.92
N LEU A 134 15.76 17.25 7.78
CA LEU A 134 15.21 16.34 8.78
C LEU A 134 15.60 14.89 8.52
N TYR A 135 15.45 14.43 7.30
CA TYR A 135 15.74 13.06 6.89
C TYR A 135 15.95 12.95 5.38
N ASP A 136 16.65 11.92 4.98
CA ASP A 136 16.83 11.51 3.60
C ASP A 136 16.03 10.24 3.32
N THR A 137 15.42 10.15 2.12
CA THR A 137 14.83 8.90 1.66
C THR A 137 15.92 8.08 0.98
N VAL A 138 16.28 6.95 1.59
CA VAL A 138 17.35 6.07 1.12
C VAL A 138 16.87 5.14 0.02
N ASP A 139 15.65 4.60 0.16
CA ASP A 139 15.07 3.66 -0.77
C ASP A 139 13.53 3.71 -0.71
N THR A 140 12.89 3.36 -1.83
CA THR A 140 11.43 3.19 -1.88
C THR A 140 11.12 1.93 -2.66
N ARG A 141 10.39 1.01 -2.04
CA ARG A 141 10.00 -0.27 -2.64
C ARG A 141 8.49 -0.38 -2.73
N VAL A 142 8.04 -1.01 -3.82
CA VAL A 142 6.63 -1.28 -4.08
C VAL A 142 6.42 -2.78 -4.15
N PHE A 143 5.42 -3.28 -3.43
CA PHE A 143 5.09 -4.69 -3.38
C PHE A 143 3.63 -4.89 -3.75
N LEU A 144 3.38 -5.98 -4.47
CA LEU A 144 2.04 -6.49 -4.74
C LEU A 144 1.85 -7.76 -3.93
N GLU A 145 0.69 -7.88 -3.29
CA GLU A 145 0.34 -9.10 -2.59
C GLU A 145 0.21 -10.26 -3.59
N GLN A 146 1.00 -11.29 -3.38
CA GLN A 146 0.85 -12.53 -4.15
C GLN A 146 -0.34 -13.33 -3.60
N PRO A 147 -1.17 -13.94 -4.44
CA PRO A 147 -2.24 -14.81 -3.95
C PRO A 147 -1.63 -15.93 -3.10
N ALA A 148 -2.21 -16.16 -1.94
CA ALA A 148 -1.81 -17.27 -1.07
C ALA A 148 -1.96 -18.65 -1.77
N GLU A 149 -2.72 -18.68 -2.84
CA GLU A 149 -2.99 -19.86 -3.65
C GLU A 149 -2.55 -19.70 -5.10
N ALA A 150 -1.28 -19.77 -5.35
CA ALA A 150 -0.84 -20.31 -6.62
C ALA A 150 -0.87 -21.84 -6.49
N ASN A 151 -2.05 -22.44 -6.67
CA ASN A 151 -2.21 -23.87 -6.97
C ASN A 151 -1.38 -24.85 -6.13
N GLY A 152 -1.50 -24.88 -4.80
CA GLY A 152 -1.04 -26.01 -3.98
C GLY A 152 0.44 -26.41 -4.08
N THR A 153 1.26 -25.67 -4.78
CA THR A 153 2.71 -25.88 -4.90
C THR A 153 3.50 -25.00 -3.94
N GLN A 154 2.90 -24.64 -2.84
CA GLN A 154 3.61 -23.95 -1.79
C GLN A 154 4.69 -24.88 -1.25
N PHE A 155 5.93 -24.55 -1.56
CA PHE A 155 7.13 -25.06 -0.91
C PHE A 155 7.05 -26.55 -0.55
N LYS A 156 7.05 -27.42 -1.54
CA LYS A 156 7.52 -28.79 -1.29
C LYS A 156 8.98 -28.64 -0.86
N LEU A 157 9.20 -28.58 0.45
CA LEU A 157 10.49 -28.91 1.00
C LEU A 157 10.81 -30.30 0.50
N LEU A 158 11.68 -30.41 -0.50
CA LEU A 158 12.27 -31.68 -0.88
C LEU A 158 13.05 -32.12 0.35
N ALA A 159 12.42 -32.96 1.17
CA ALA A 159 13.14 -33.68 2.18
C ALA A 159 14.22 -34.47 1.42
N LYS A 160 15.48 -34.10 1.63
CA LYS A 160 16.61 -34.90 1.18
C LYS A 160 16.44 -36.28 1.84
N GLN A 161 16.21 -37.29 1.02
CA GLN A 161 16.39 -38.68 1.40
C GLN A 161 17.89 -38.96 1.63
#